data_afb74d358757fe982bc974d417e9fa35
#
_entry.id   afb74d358757fe982bc974d417e9fa35
#
_cell.length_a   1.000
_cell.length_b   1.000
_cell.length_c   1.000
_cell.angle_alpha   90.00
_cell.angle_beta   90.00
_cell.angle_gamma   90.00
#
_symmetry.space_group_name_H-M   'P 1'
#
loop_
_entity.id
_entity.type
_entity.pdbx_description
1 polymer ?
#
loop_
_entity_poly.entity_id
_entity_poly.type
_entity_poly.pdbx_seq_one_letter_code
_entity_poly.pdbx_strand_id
1 'polypeptide(L)'
;MLITTTITFLTIFLFSIIIIFFLSNSLRHNEVDEAERSSEDIVKLFESKQIEHVTPLDLNASLGNFQKVMLFNEDGHKLMETSNDNSITFSPNIVSTNVNRIAVKSDHKKDYLIITDHIESPKFNGYSVIVHSLEDYKALVNSLYFIALIFGVIATFITAIISYFFSSQITKPLILMSNKMQQIRRDGFQEKVELSTNYEETDNLIVTFNEMMLQLEESFNQQRQFVEDASHELRTPLQIIQGHLNLINRWGKKDAAILEESLDISLEEMTRITKLVEELLLLTKDNNNSRDGEIENVEINQEIASRIKSLSQLHSDYTFEFDAFPKPLNIRIDRYQFEQMLIIFIDNAMKYDQINKYIQIQTKLRNKQISIEITDHGVGIPKEDIEFIFDRFYRVDKSRSRKLGGNGLGLSIAKKIIELNNGTIHVDSEVGKYTTFKITF
;
A
#
# COMPACT_ATOMS: atom_id res chain seq x y z
N MET A 1 -4.49 6.76 -18.89
CA MET A 1 -5.17 7.81 -19.67
C MET A 1 -5.90 7.27 -20.89
N LEU A 2 -5.20 6.79 -21.93
CA LEU A 2 -5.84 6.33 -23.18
C LEU A 2 -6.90 5.23 -22.93
N ILE A 3 -6.59 4.25 -22.12
CA ILE A 3 -7.50 3.14 -21.80
C ILE A 3 -8.76 3.64 -21.08
N THR A 4 -8.64 4.53 -20.12
CA THR A 4 -9.79 5.06 -19.36
C THR A 4 -10.72 5.88 -20.25
N THR A 5 -10.17 6.76 -21.08
CA THR A 5 -10.96 7.56 -22.04
C THR A 5 -11.65 6.67 -23.08
N THR A 6 -10.96 5.63 -23.59
CA THR A 6 -11.56 4.68 -24.54
C THR A 6 -12.69 3.87 -23.92
N ILE A 7 -12.51 3.38 -22.70
CA ILE A 7 -13.57 2.63 -21.99
C ILE A 7 -14.78 3.54 -21.73
N THR A 8 -14.56 4.77 -21.27
CA THR A 8 -15.66 5.71 -21.00
C THR A 8 -16.40 6.08 -22.28
N PHE A 9 -15.68 6.32 -23.37
CA PHE A 9 -16.32 6.56 -24.67
C PHE A 9 -17.18 5.37 -25.10
N LEU A 10 -16.64 4.16 -25.01
CA LEU A 10 -17.35 2.95 -25.42
C LEU A 10 -18.60 2.69 -24.56
N THR A 11 -18.52 2.92 -23.26
CA THR A 11 -19.67 2.77 -22.36
C THR A 11 -20.76 3.81 -22.64
N ILE A 12 -20.41 5.09 -22.84
CA ILE A 12 -21.36 6.15 -23.16
C ILE A 12 -22.00 5.88 -24.52
N PHE A 13 -21.20 5.47 -25.50
CA PHE A 13 -21.69 5.14 -26.85
C PHE A 13 -22.68 3.98 -26.81
N LEU A 14 -22.33 2.88 -26.12
CA LEU A 14 -23.22 1.72 -25.98
C LEU A 14 -24.53 2.09 -25.28
N PHE A 15 -24.43 2.84 -24.18
CA PHE A 15 -25.57 3.27 -23.40
C PHE A 15 -26.49 4.19 -24.23
N SER A 16 -25.92 5.11 -25.00
CA SER A 16 -26.66 5.99 -25.89
C SER A 16 -27.44 5.19 -26.97
N ILE A 17 -26.81 4.19 -27.60
CA ILE A 17 -27.47 3.31 -28.55
C ILE A 17 -28.66 2.60 -27.90
N ILE A 18 -28.49 2.03 -26.74
CA ILE A 18 -29.56 1.30 -26.02
C ILE A 18 -30.73 2.23 -25.69
N ILE A 19 -30.45 3.43 -25.19
CA ILE A 19 -31.49 4.41 -24.83
C ILE A 19 -32.24 4.85 -26.12
N ILE A 20 -31.52 5.22 -27.17
CA ILE A 20 -32.15 5.68 -28.41
C ILE A 20 -32.99 4.55 -29.02
N PHE A 21 -32.48 3.32 -29.03
CA PHE A 21 -33.25 2.16 -29.53
C PHE A 21 -34.55 1.97 -28.71
N PHE A 22 -34.48 2.01 -27.41
CA PHE A 22 -35.66 1.85 -26.55
C PHE A 22 -36.66 3.00 -26.75
N LEU A 23 -36.17 4.24 -26.78
CA LEU A 23 -37.00 5.43 -26.94
C LEU A 23 -37.64 5.47 -28.33
N SER A 24 -36.86 5.19 -29.37
CA SER A 24 -37.36 5.11 -30.74
C SER A 24 -38.44 4.04 -30.91
N ASN A 25 -38.23 2.87 -30.29
CA ASN A 25 -39.24 1.80 -30.32
C ASN A 25 -40.51 2.18 -29.54
N SER A 26 -40.37 2.82 -28.39
CA SER A 26 -41.51 3.32 -27.61
C SER A 26 -42.31 4.40 -28.36
N LEU A 27 -41.61 5.38 -28.95
CA LEU A 27 -42.25 6.43 -29.76
C LEU A 27 -42.98 5.81 -30.97
N ARG A 28 -42.32 4.89 -31.65
CA ARG A 28 -42.97 4.18 -32.80
C ARG A 28 -44.23 3.43 -32.39
N HIS A 29 -44.23 2.83 -31.20
CA HIS A 29 -45.43 2.11 -30.70
C HIS A 29 -46.56 3.10 -30.42
N ASN A 30 -46.26 4.26 -29.86
CA ASN A 30 -47.26 5.31 -29.67
C ASN A 30 -47.90 5.82 -30.96
N GLU A 31 -47.10 5.99 -32.04
CA GLU A 31 -47.63 6.39 -33.35
C GLU A 31 -48.57 5.33 -33.93
N VAL A 32 -48.24 4.04 -33.77
CA VAL A 32 -49.09 2.92 -34.19
C VAL A 32 -50.38 2.89 -33.37
N ASP A 33 -50.29 3.00 -32.05
CA ASP A 33 -51.45 2.99 -31.15
C ASP A 33 -52.40 4.17 -31.45
N GLU A 34 -51.87 5.37 -31.75
CA GLU A 34 -52.68 6.53 -32.15
C GLU A 34 -53.44 6.29 -33.44
N ALA A 35 -52.74 5.75 -34.43
CA ALA A 35 -53.38 5.44 -35.73
C ALA A 35 -54.41 4.31 -35.64
N GLU A 36 -54.18 3.29 -34.81
CA GLU A 36 -55.15 2.21 -34.53
C GLU A 36 -56.42 2.75 -33.87
N ARG A 37 -56.27 3.62 -32.83
CA ARG A 37 -57.41 4.26 -32.16
C ARG A 37 -58.27 5.05 -33.17
N SER A 38 -57.64 5.81 -34.04
CA SER A 38 -58.33 6.54 -35.08
C SER A 38 -59.11 5.59 -36.01
N SER A 39 -58.53 4.42 -36.35
CA SER A 39 -59.22 3.41 -37.19
C SER A 39 -60.44 2.82 -36.48
N GLU A 40 -60.29 2.48 -35.19
CA GLU A 40 -61.41 1.99 -34.36
C GLU A 40 -62.53 3.01 -34.25
N ASP A 41 -62.20 4.29 -34.07
CA ASP A 41 -63.19 5.34 -33.96
C ASP A 41 -63.93 5.57 -35.26
N ILE A 42 -63.29 5.41 -36.43
CA ILE A 42 -63.92 5.41 -37.72
C ILE A 42 -64.83 4.21 -37.86
N VAL A 43 -64.45 3.00 -37.51
CA VAL A 43 -65.31 1.81 -37.52
C VAL A 43 -66.58 2.04 -36.71
N LYS A 44 -66.42 2.54 -35.42
CA LYS A 44 -67.56 2.87 -34.55
C LYS A 44 -68.50 3.94 -35.14
N LEU A 45 -67.96 4.91 -35.88
CA LEU A 45 -68.74 5.93 -36.58
C LEU A 45 -69.71 5.28 -37.54
N PHE A 46 -69.31 4.29 -38.35
CA PHE A 46 -70.14 3.56 -39.32
C PHE A 46 -71.07 2.53 -38.65
N GLU A 47 -70.84 2.13 -37.41
CA GLU A 47 -71.89 1.40 -36.67
C GLU A 47 -73.09 2.30 -36.32
N SER A 48 -72.83 3.62 -36.10
CA SER A 48 -73.86 4.56 -35.70
C SER A 48 -74.53 5.31 -36.84
N LYS A 49 -73.81 5.67 -37.97
CA LYS A 49 -74.26 6.51 -39.07
C LYS A 49 -74.20 5.79 -40.41
N GLN A 50 -75.15 6.03 -41.30
CA GLN A 50 -75.07 5.60 -42.73
C GLN A 50 -74.12 6.51 -43.50
N ILE A 51 -73.47 5.96 -44.53
CA ILE A 51 -72.42 6.67 -45.27
C ILE A 51 -72.94 8.00 -45.91
N GLU A 52 -74.21 8.06 -46.26
CA GLU A 52 -74.87 9.26 -46.87
C GLU A 52 -74.97 10.44 -45.86
N HIS A 53 -74.86 10.13 -44.55
CA HIS A 53 -74.96 11.13 -43.48
C HIS A 53 -73.60 11.40 -42.81
N VAL A 54 -72.49 10.76 -43.26
CA VAL A 54 -71.17 11.01 -42.80
C VAL A 54 -70.52 12.15 -43.59
N THR A 55 -70.10 13.19 -42.83
CA THR A 55 -69.43 14.34 -43.42
C THR A 55 -67.91 14.26 -43.30
N PRO A 56 -67.15 14.97 -44.16
CA PRO A 56 -65.69 15.05 -43.93
C PRO A 56 -65.33 15.59 -42.55
N LEU A 57 -66.18 16.38 -41.89
CA LEU A 57 -66.01 16.90 -40.55
C LEU A 57 -66.11 15.77 -39.49
N ASP A 58 -67.05 14.83 -39.66
CA ASP A 58 -67.23 13.69 -38.78
C ASP A 58 -65.99 12.78 -38.78
N LEU A 59 -65.48 12.51 -40.01
CA LEU A 59 -64.24 11.72 -40.16
C LEU A 59 -63.07 12.45 -39.61
N ASN A 60 -62.96 13.76 -39.82
CA ASN A 60 -61.80 14.52 -39.25
C ASN A 60 -61.80 14.58 -37.73
N ALA A 61 -62.99 14.52 -37.12
CA ALA A 61 -63.11 14.47 -35.67
C ALA A 61 -62.64 13.15 -35.05
N SER A 62 -62.57 12.07 -35.85
CA SER A 62 -62.05 10.75 -35.45
C SER A 62 -60.58 10.55 -35.76
N LEU A 63 -59.92 11.53 -36.39
CA LEU A 63 -58.48 11.46 -36.73
C LEU A 63 -57.63 12.06 -35.63
N GLY A 64 -56.54 11.39 -35.32
CA GLY A 64 -55.42 11.94 -34.56
C GLY A 64 -54.63 12.97 -35.38
N ASN A 65 -53.56 13.50 -34.79
CA ASN A 65 -52.70 14.46 -35.51
C ASN A 65 -51.98 13.81 -36.70
N PHE A 66 -51.73 14.60 -37.74
CA PHE A 66 -50.95 14.18 -38.93
C PHE A 66 -51.51 12.94 -39.62
N GLN A 67 -52.85 12.82 -39.71
CA GLN A 67 -53.53 11.70 -40.29
C GLN A 67 -54.43 12.12 -41.46
N LYS A 68 -54.61 11.18 -42.39
CA LYS A 68 -55.50 11.25 -43.52
C LYS A 68 -56.29 9.96 -43.58
N VAL A 69 -57.58 10.05 -43.78
CA VAL A 69 -58.46 8.88 -43.99
C VAL A 69 -59.03 8.87 -45.40
N MET A 70 -59.07 7.70 -45.96
CA MET A 70 -59.72 7.42 -47.25
C MET A 70 -60.67 6.26 -47.06
N LEU A 71 -61.90 6.39 -47.57
CA LEU A 71 -62.90 5.37 -47.57
C LEU A 71 -63.07 4.81 -48.99
N PHE A 72 -63.16 3.50 -49.10
CA PHE A 72 -63.30 2.79 -50.33
C PHE A 72 -64.55 1.85 -50.26
N ASN A 73 -65.25 1.64 -51.37
CA ASN A 73 -66.26 0.60 -51.44
C ASN A 73 -65.59 -0.79 -51.55
N GLU A 74 -66.40 -1.86 -51.59
CA GLU A 74 -65.91 -3.24 -51.75
C GLU A 74 -65.11 -3.44 -53.08
N ASP A 75 -65.48 -2.71 -54.16
CA ASP A 75 -64.77 -2.78 -55.44
C ASP A 75 -63.46 -1.98 -55.48
N GLY A 76 -63.10 -1.31 -54.38
CA GLY A 76 -61.85 -0.51 -54.24
C GLY A 76 -61.95 0.89 -54.82
N HIS A 77 -63.18 1.39 -55.18
CA HIS A 77 -63.36 2.77 -55.58
C HIS A 77 -63.40 3.71 -54.39
N LYS A 78 -62.62 4.78 -54.46
CA LYS A 78 -62.56 5.79 -53.42
C LYS A 78 -63.89 6.56 -53.35
N LEU A 79 -64.52 6.57 -52.19
CA LEU A 79 -65.78 7.25 -51.89
C LEU A 79 -65.57 8.63 -51.28
N MET A 80 -64.68 8.71 -50.27
CA MET A 80 -64.45 9.92 -49.53
C MET A 80 -62.96 10.00 -49.02
N GLU A 81 -62.47 11.19 -48.87
CA GLU A 81 -61.11 11.46 -48.35
C GLU A 81 -61.16 12.74 -47.53
N THR A 82 -60.53 12.68 -46.37
CA THR A 82 -60.26 13.87 -45.51
C THR A 82 -58.95 13.77 -44.83
N SER A 83 -58.32 14.89 -44.54
CA SER A 83 -57.03 14.96 -43.84
C SER A 83 -57.05 16.12 -42.88
N ASN A 84 -56.47 15.93 -41.69
CA ASN A 84 -56.18 17.01 -40.77
C ASN A 84 -54.78 17.64 -41.00
N ASP A 85 -53.97 17.03 -41.91
CA ASP A 85 -52.70 17.54 -42.36
C ASP A 85 -52.58 17.60 -43.88
N ASN A 86 -52.50 18.81 -44.42
CA ASN A 86 -52.35 19.06 -45.81
C ASN A 86 -50.99 18.64 -46.39
N SER A 87 -50.03 18.29 -45.58
CA SER A 87 -48.74 17.82 -46.04
C SER A 87 -48.73 16.35 -46.49
N ILE A 88 -49.83 15.61 -46.21
CA ILE A 88 -49.97 14.19 -46.58
C ILE A 88 -50.47 14.10 -48.03
N THR A 89 -49.53 14.03 -48.93
CA THR A 89 -49.87 13.87 -50.40
C THR A 89 -50.05 12.42 -50.82
N PHE A 90 -49.59 11.50 -50.01
CA PHE A 90 -49.63 10.07 -50.28
C PHE A 90 -51.07 9.55 -50.24
N SER A 91 -51.47 8.83 -51.31
CA SER A 91 -52.77 8.21 -51.43
C SER A 91 -52.60 6.78 -51.97
N PRO A 92 -52.63 5.79 -51.10
CA PRO A 92 -52.53 4.40 -51.53
C PRO A 92 -53.78 3.96 -52.25
N ASN A 93 -53.59 3.23 -53.37
CA ASN A 93 -54.70 2.56 -54.04
C ASN A 93 -54.91 1.19 -53.41
N ILE A 94 -56.14 0.85 -53.06
CA ILE A 94 -56.49 -0.51 -52.66
C ILE A 94 -56.66 -1.32 -53.93
N VAL A 95 -55.69 -2.19 -54.22
CA VAL A 95 -55.81 -3.20 -55.24
C VAL A 95 -55.76 -4.56 -54.56
N SER A 96 -56.97 -5.17 -54.44
CA SER A 96 -57.18 -6.55 -54.04
C SER A 96 -56.92 -7.01 -52.59
N THR A 97 -57.57 -8.02 -52.22
CA THR A 97 -57.83 -8.91 -51.07
C THR A 97 -56.66 -9.37 -50.16
N ASN A 98 -55.44 -8.80 -50.22
CA ASN A 98 -54.32 -9.16 -49.43
C ASN A 98 -53.61 -7.91 -48.89
N VAL A 99 -54.33 -7.07 -48.18
CA VAL A 99 -53.72 -5.89 -47.51
C VAL A 99 -53.33 -6.25 -46.07
N ASN A 100 -52.07 -6.14 -45.80
CA ASN A 100 -51.62 -6.19 -44.39
C ASN A 100 -52.31 -5.06 -43.62
N ARG A 101 -52.97 -5.38 -42.52
CA ARG A 101 -53.67 -4.41 -41.67
C ARG A 101 -52.82 -3.20 -41.32
N ILE A 102 -51.55 -3.42 -41.06
CA ILE A 102 -50.56 -2.35 -40.71
C ILE A 102 -49.38 -2.47 -41.65
N ALA A 103 -49.03 -1.41 -42.36
CA ALA A 103 -47.89 -1.35 -43.27
C ALA A 103 -47.18 0.00 -43.17
N VAL A 104 -45.87 0.01 -43.32
CA VAL A 104 -45.07 1.23 -43.45
C VAL A 104 -44.64 1.34 -44.93
N LYS A 105 -44.96 2.46 -45.57
CA LYS A 105 -44.54 2.76 -46.93
C LYS A 105 -43.80 4.08 -46.99
N SER A 106 -42.76 4.13 -47.82
CA SER A 106 -42.01 5.36 -48.13
C SER A 106 -42.47 5.90 -49.49
N ASP A 107 -42.81 7.18 -49.51
CA ASP A 107 -43.06 7.93 -50.72
C ASP A 107 -42.35 9.28 -50.69
N HIS A 108 -41.61 9.64 -51.77
CA HIS A 108 -40.83 10.89 -51.86
C HIS A 108 -39.98 11.23 -50.61
N LYS A 109 -39.30 10.22 -50.00
CA LYS A 109 -38.49 10.31 -48.77
C LYS A 109 -39.26 10.50 -47.45
N LYS A 110 -40.59 10.51 -47.51
CA LYS A 110 -41.46 10.55 -46.35
C LYS A 110 -41.95 9.14 -46.05
N ASP A 111 -42.00 8.77 -44.79
CA ASP A 111 -42.52 7.48 -44.35
C ASP A 111 -43.91 7.67 -43.79
N TYR A 112 -44.80 6.78 -44.18
CA TYR A 112 -46.18 6.76 -43.77
C TYR A 112 -46.51 5.41 -43.16
N LEU A 113 -47.17 5.43 -42.01
CA LEU A 113 -47.84 4.29 -41.42
C LEU A 113 -49.22 4.20 -42.02
N ILE A 114 -49.58 3.05 -42.58
CA ILE A 114 -50.85 2.80 -43.22
C ILE A 114 -51.59 1.74 -42.44
N ILE A 115 -52.80 2.08 -41.99
CA ILE A 115 -53.73 1.12 -41.37
C ILE A 115 -54.91 0.92 -42.29
N THR A 116 -55.18 -0.33 -42.57
CA THR A 116 -56.31 -0.69 -43.44
C THR A 116 -57.24 -1.63 -42.68
N ASP A 117 -58.49 -1.19 -42.45
CA ASP A 117 -59.48 -2.01 -41.81
C ASP A 117 -60.68 -2.20 -42.71
N HIS A 118 -61.23 -3.40 -42.75
CA HIS A 118 -62.52 -3.72 -43.46
C HIS A 118 -63.66 -3.41 -42.50
N ILE A 119 -64.60 -2.60 -42.95
CA ILE A 119 -65.79 -2.20 -42.19
C ILE A 119 -66.97 -2.99 -42.73
N GLU A 120 -67.41 -3.95 -41.90
CA GLU A 120 -68.67 -4.70 -42.19
C GLU A 120 -69.78 -4.21 -41.25
N SER A 121 -70.62 -3.33 -41.70
CA SER A 121 -71.79 -2.89 -40.94
C SER A 121 -73.02 -2.84 -41.74
N PRO A 122 -74.25 -2.95 -41.18
CA PRO A 122 -75.50 -2.77 -41.96
C PRO A 122 -75.67 -1.43 -42.65
N LYS A 123 -74.79 -0.45 -42.29
CA LYS A 123 -74.82 0.94 -42.76
C LYS A 123 -73.72 1.27 -43.77
N PHE A 124 -72.66 0.47 -43.81
CA PHE A 124 -71.51 0.62 -44.69
C PHE A 124 -70.71 -0.67 -44.81
N ASN A 125 -70.42 -1.08 -46.07
CA ASN A 125 -69.53 -2.19 -46.31
C ASN A 125 -68.41 -1.73 -47.24
N GLY A 126 -67.17 -1.82 -46.81
CA GLY A 126 -66.02 -1.32 -47.54
C GLY A 126 -64.75 -1.25 -46.69
N TYR A 127 -63.81 -0.43 -47.09
CA TYR A 127 -62.51 -0.32 -46.46
C TYR A 127 -62.25 1.10 -45.96
N SER A 128 -61.69 1.25 -44.77
CA SER A 128 -61.07 2.47 -44.32
C SER A 128 -59.53 2.34 -44.35
N VAL A 129 -58.92 3.38 -44.92
CA VAL A 129 -57.42 3.45 -44.92
C VAL A 129 -57.03 4.73 -44.28
N ILE A 130 -56.30 4.59 -43.18
CA ILE A 130 -55.65 5.69 -42.47
C ILE A 130 -54.19 5.75 -42.89
N VAL A 131 -53.74 6.93 -43.28
CA VAL A 131 -52.34 7.26 -43.59
C VAL A 131 -51.88 8.24 -42.55
N HIS A 132 -50.95 7.80 -41.72
CA HIS A 132 -50.33 8.62 -40.66
C HIS A 132 -48.90 8.98 -41.02
N SER A 133 -48.54 10.24 -40.94
CA SER A 133 -47.20 10.74 -41.28
C SER A 133 -46.22 10.44 -40.18
N LEU A 134 -45.08 9.79 -40.49
CA LEU A 134 -43.98 9.52 -39.58
C LEU A 134 -42.86 10.60 -39.61
N GLU A 135 -43.14 11.79 -40.23
CA GLU A 135 -42.11 12.84 -40.36
C GLU A 135 -41.69 13.38 -39.00
N ASP A 136 -42.64 13.67 -38.09
CA ASP A 136 -42.37 14.21 -36.76
C ASP A 136 -41.66 13.17 -35.88
N TYR A 137 -42.07 11.90 -35.97
CA TYR A 137 -41.36 10.81 -35.35
C TYR A 137 -39.89 10.77 -35.80
N LYS A 138 -39.62 10.85 -37.11
CA LYS A 138 -38.24 10.85 -37.63
C LYS A 138 -37.45 12.07 -37.18
N ALA A 139 -38.06 13.25 -37.18
CA ALA A 139 -37.43 14.49 -36.71
C ALA A 139 -37.03 14.38 -35.24
N LEU A 140 -37.91 13.83 -34.37
CA LEU A 140 -37.60 13.58 -32.96
C LEU A 140 -36.45 12.58 -32.80
N VAL A 141 -36.49 11.45 -33.52
CA VAL A 141 -35.42 10.44 -33.45
C VAL A 141 -34.08 11.01 -33.91
N ASN A 142 -34.06 11.79 -35.00
CA ASN A 142 -32.85 12.47 -35.48
C ASN A 142 -32.31 13.50 -34.44
N SER A 143 -33.20 14.24 -33.78
CA SER A 143 -32.83 15.15 -32.73
C SER A 143 -32.20 14.42 -31.54
N LEU A 144 -32.72 13.24 -31.17
CA LEU A 144 -32.14 12.41 -30.11
C LEU A 144 -30.73 11.93 -30.50
N TYR A 145 -30.51 11.50 -31.75
CA TYR A 145 -29.15 11.14 -32.21
C TYR A 145 -28.18 12.33 -32.12
N PHE A 146 -28.62 13.52 -32.54
CA PHE A 146 -27.80 14.73 -32.51
C PHE A 146 -27.44 15.13 -31.09
N ILE A 147 -28.42 15.11 -30.16
CA ILE A 147 -28.20 15.39 -28.72
C ILE A 147 -27.23 14.36 -28.14
N ALA A 148 -27.42 13.07 -28.41
CA ALA A 148 -26.53 12.01 -27.91
C ALA A 148 -25.10 12.17 -28.42
N LEU A 149 -24.93 12.59 -29.68
CA LEU A 149 -23.59 12.85 -30.23
C LEU A 149 -22.89 14.01 -29.51
N ILE A 150 -23.60 15.12 -29.31
CA ILE A 150 -23.04 16.29 -28.58
C ILE A 150 -22.65 15.89 -27.14
N PHE A 151 -23.56 15.20 -26.44
CA PHE A 151 -23.30 14.72 -25.07
C PHE A 151 -22.09 13.77 -25.02
N GLY A 152 -21.98 12.86 -25.96
CA GLY A 152 -20.86 11.93 -26.08
C GLY A 152 -19.50 12.64 -26.25
N VAL A 153 -19.48 13.66 -27.13
CA VAL A 153 -18.27 14.48 -27.36
C VAL A 153 -17.88 15.23 -26.10
N ILE A 154 -18.83 15.92 -25.46
CA ILE A 154 -18.58 16.71 -24.23
C ILE A 154 -18.10 15.78 -23.11
N ALA A 155 -18.76 14.65 -22.87
CA ALA A 155 -18.39 13.69 -21.84
C ALA A 155 -16.98 13.12 -22.06
N THR A 156 -16.64 12.81 -23.31
CA THR A 156 -15.29 12.33 -23.66
C THR A 156 -14.23 13.39 -23.37
N PHE A 157 -14.51 14.65 -23.72
CA PHE A 157 -13.59 15.76 -23.46
C PHE A 157 -13.38 15.99 -21.95
N ILE A 158 -14.44 16.01 -21.16
CA ILE A 158 -14.37 16.13 -19.69
C ILE A 158 -13.57 14.96 -19.10
N THR A 159 -13.84 13.74 -19.53
CA THR A 159 -13.11 12.56 -19.06
C THR A 159 -11.62 12.62 -19.40
N ALA A 160 -11.28 13.12 -20.58
CA ALA A 160 -9.88 13.29 -20.98
C ALA A 160 -9.14 14.29 -20.08
N ILE A 161 -9.78 15.40 -19.73
CA ILE A 161 -9.23 16.41 -18.79
C ILE A 161 -9.03 15.78 -17.41
N ILE A 162 -10.05 15.16 -16.84
CA ILE A 162 -9.98 14.52 -15.51
C ILE A 162 -8.89 13.46 -15.51
N SER A 163 -8.81 12.60 -16.53
CA SER A 163 -7.82 11.55 -16.67
C SER A 163 -6.39 12.11 -16.77
N TYR A 164 -6.20 13.25 -17.43
CA TYR A 164 -4.91 13.94 -17.51
C TYR A 164 -4.46 14.42 -16.15
N PHE A 165 -5.32 15.12 -15.39
CA PHE A 165 -5.00 15.58 -14.04
C PHE A 165 -4.71 14.41 -13.10
N PHE A 166 -5.55 13.38 -13.09
CA PHE A 166 -5.36 12.19 -12.26
C PHE A 166 -4.03 11.48 -12.57
N SER A 167 -3.70 11.30 -13.85
CA SER A 167 -2.44 10.69 -14.26
C SER A 167 -1.23 11.52 -13.84
N SER A 168 -1.32 12.85 -13.91
CA SER A 168 -0.22 13.75 -13.55
C SER A 168 0.03 13.78 -12.04
N GLN A 169 -1.02 13.76 -11.24
CA GLN A 169 -0.94 14.00 -9.80
C GLN A 169 -0.77 12.71 -8.97
N ILE A 170 -1.23 11.57 -9.47
CA ILE A 170 -1.18 10.30 -8.74
C ILE A 170 -0.26 9.29 -9.42
N THR A 171 -0.47 9.05 -10.71
CA THR A 171 0.25 7.96 -11.39
C THR A 171 1.74 8.26 -11.59
N LYS A 172 2.10 9.49 -11.94
CA LYS A 172 3.52 9.88 -12.15
C LYS A 172 4.37 9.75 -10.87
N PRO A 173 3.96 10.25 -9.70
CA PRO A 173 4.70 10.04 -8.45
C PRO A 173 4.94 8.57 -8.13
N LEU A 174 3.91 7.72 -8.28
CA LEU A 174 4.03 6.28 -8.05
C LEU A 174 5.03 5.60 -8.99
N ILE A 175 5.03 5.95 -10.27
CA ILE A 175 6.01 5.44 -11.24
C ILE A 175 7.42 5.90 -10.86
N LEU A 176 7.59 7.16 -10.44
CA LEU A 176 8.89 7.67 -10.01
C LEU A 176 9.40 6.94 -8.78
N MET A 177 8.55 6.70 -7.77
CA MET A 177 8.91 5.91 -6.59
C MET A 177 9.32 4.48 -6.98
N SER A 178 8.56 3.84 -7.87
CA SER A 178 8.91 2.51 -8.39
C SER A 178 10.26 2.48 -9.10
N ASN A 179 10.54 3.48 -9.93
CA ASN A 179 11.82 3.62 -10.63
C ASN A 179 12.98 3.85 -9.64
N LYS A 180 12.76 4.68 -8.61
CA LYS A 180 13.75 4.89 -7.54
C LYS A 180 14.04 3.62 -6.76
N MET A 181 13.02 2.84 -6.40
CA MET A 181 13.22 1.52 -5.79
C MET A 181 14.08 0.59 -6.65
N GLN A 182 13.86 0.58 -7.97
CA GLN A 182 14.68 -0.21 -8.89
C GLN A 182 16.12 0.32 -8.99
N GLN A 183 16.31 1.62 -8.94
CA GLN A 183 17.62 2.26 -8.97
C GLN A 183 18.41 1.94 -7.70
N ILE A 184 17.80 2.06 -6.51
CA ILE A 184 18.41 1.69 -5.22
C ILE A 184 18.95 0.25 -5.23
N ARG A 185 18.23 -0.67 -5.86
CA ARG A 185 18.69 -2.06 -6.00
C ARG A 185 19.96 -2.21 -6.84
N ARG A 186 20.27 -1.28 -7.74
CA ARG A 186 21.42 -1.32 -8.64
C ARG A 186 22.59 -0.49 -8.14
N ASP A 187 22.33 0.73 -7.70
CA ASP A 187 23.32 1.78 -7.49
C ASP A 187 23.45 2.21 -6.01
N GLY A 188 22.61 1.68 -5.11
CA GLY A 188 22.56 2.07 -3.70
C GLY A 188 21.71 3.31 -3.45
N PHE A 189 21.72 3.78 -2.19
CA PHE A 189 20.91 4.91 -1.72
C PHE A 189 21.59 6.22 -2.10
N GLN A 190 21.13 6.97 -3.11
CA GLN A 190 21.77 8.21 -3.51
C GLN A 190 20.89 9.45 -3.59
N GLU A 191 19.56 9.35 -3.68
CA GLU A 191 18.72 10.55 -3.88
C GLU A 191 17.32 10.39 -3.26
N LYS A 192 16.81 11.48 -2.65
CA LYS A 192 15.43 11.62 -2.21
C LYS A 192 14.47 11.83 -3.39
N VAL A 193 13.22 11.46 -3.22
CA VAL A 193 12.15 11.81 -4.15
C VAL A 193 11.65 13.21 -3.78
N GLU A 194 12.06 14.22 -4.55
CA GLU A 194 11.61 15.60 -4.38
C GLU A 194 10.45 15.87 -5.34
N LEU A 195 9.23 15.69 -4.89
CA LEU A 195 8.01 16.04 -5.61
C LEU A 195 7.01 16.60 -4.61
N SER A 196 6.37 17.69 -5.00
CA SER A 196 5.18 18.20 -4.32
C SER A 196 3.99 18.05 -5.26
N THR A 197 2.91 17.50 -4.75
CA THR A 197 1.64 17.36 -5.48
C THR A 197 0.58 18.24 -4.83
N ASN A 198 -0.60 18.35 -5.45
CA ASN A 198 -1.71 19.09 -4.87
C ASN A 198 -2.62 18.20 -3.97
N TYR A 199 -2.17 16.99 -3.66
CA TYR A 199 -2.90 16.02 -2.86
C TYR A 199 -2.10 15.63 -1.63
N GLU A 200 -2.66 15.89 -0.46
CA GLU A 200 -2.05 15.62 0.84
C GLU A 200 -1.68 14.13 1.01
N GLU A 201 -2.53 13.23 0.51
CA GLU A 201 -2.30 11.78 0.58
C GLU A 201 -1.06 11.35 -0.22
N THR A 202 -0.85 11.97 -1.38
CA THR A 202 0.32 11.68 -2.23
C THR A 202 1.59 12.25 -1.62
N ASP A 203 1.52 13.46 -1.06
CA ASP A 203 2.67 14.11 -0.41
C ASP A 203 3.05 13.35 0.87
N ASN A 204 2.09 12.91 1.69
CA ASN A 204 2.32 12.06 2.86
C ASN A 204 2.98 10.71 2.48
N LEU A 205 2.55 10.13 1.36
CA LEU A 205 3.15 8.89 0.85
C LEU A 205 4.61 9.10 0.42
N ILE A 206 4.94 10.23 -0.22
CA ILE A 206 6.31 10.59 -0.59
C ILE A 206 7.17 10.81 0.65
N VAL A 207 6.65 11.52 1.67
CA VAL A 207 7.35 11.73 2.95
C VAL A 207 7.65 10.41 3.62
N THR A 208 6.64 9.55 3.82
CA THR A 208 6.80 8.23 4.44
C THR A 208 7.78 7.35 3.66
N PHE A 209 7.74 7.40 2.32
CA PHE A 209 8.70 6.69 1.49
C PHE A 209 10.13 7.18 1.71
N ASN A 210 10.35 8.49 1.75
CA ASN A 210 11.68 9.07 1.98
C ASN A 210 12.21 8.72 3.38
N GLU A 211 11.35 8.75 4.41
CA GLU A 211 11.71 8.34 5.77
C GLU A 211 12.13 6.86 5.82
N MET A 212 11.35 5.97 5.18
CA MET A 212 11.69 4.56 5.08
C MET A 212 13.03 4.35 4.33
N MET A 213 13.27 5.12 3.26
CA MET A 213 14.55 5.05 2.53
C MET A 213 15.73 5.48 3.38
N LEU A 214 15.58 6.54 4.18
CA LEU A 214 16.63 6.99 5.11
C LEU A 214 16.93 5.91 6.17
N GLN A 215 15.89 5.28 6.74
CA GLN A 215 16.08 4.19 7.71
C GLN A 215 16.78 2.97 7.09
N LEU A 216 16.44 2.64 5.84
CA LEU A 216 17.10 1.55 5.12
C LEU A 216 18.56 1.87 4.82
N GLU A 217 18.87 3.10 4.37
CA GLU A 217 20.24 3.56 4.13
C GLU A 217 21.08 3.50 5.41
N GLU A 218 20.54 4.01 6.49
CA GLU A 218 21.21 3.99 7.81
C GLU A 218 21.47 2.54 8.27
N SER A 219 20.46 1.68 8.18
CA SER A 219 20.59 0.25 8.53
C SER A 219 21.64 -0.47 7.66
N PHE A 220 21.65 -0.19 6.35
CA PHE A 220 22.62 -0.77 5.43
C PHE A 220 24.05 -0.28 5.72
N ASN A 221 24.21 1.01 5.99
CA ASN A 221 25.51 1.58 6.35
C ASN A 221 26.02 1.02 7.69
N GLN A 222 25.15 0.87 8.68
CA GLN A 222 25.49 0.21 9.95
C GLN A 222 25.90 -1.25 9.75
N GLN A 223 25.20 -1.99 8.89
CA GLN A 223 25.55 -3.37 8.57
C GLN A 223 26.89 -3.47 7.83
N ARG A 224 27.15 -2.58 6.88
CA ARG A 224 28.42 -2.50 6.15
C ARG A 224 29.58 -2.18 7.11
N GLN A 225 29.42 -1.18 7.94
CA GLN A 225 30.40 -0.80 8.95
C GLN A 225 30.70 -1.98 9.87
N PHE A 226 29.68 -2.69 10.34
CA PHE A 226 29.84 -3.89 11.18
C PHE A 226 30.69 -4.96 10.52
N VAL A 227 30.47 -5.24 9.23
CA VAL A 227 31.27 -6.24 8.48
C VAL A 227 32.71 -5.77 8.30
N GLU A 228 32.94 -4.48 8.02
CA GLU A 228 34.27 -3.89 7.87
C GLU A 228 35.04 -3.98 9.19
N ASP A 229 34.42 -3.54 10.30
CA ASP A 229 35.04 -3.56 11.63
C ASP A 229 35.32 -4.99 12.12
N ALA A 230 34.38 -5.92 11.97
CA ALA A 230 34.58 -7.33 12.28
C ALA A 230 35.76 -7.92 11.50
N SER A 231 35.87 -7.59 10.21
CA SER A 231 36.96 -8.04 9.35
C SER A 231 38.32 -7.50 9.81
N HIS A 232 38.36 -6.25 10.25
CA HIS A 232 39.58 -5.63 10.80
C HIS A 232 39.99 -6.24 12.14
N GLU A 233 39.04 -6.45 13.05
CA GLU A 233 39.33 -7.03 14.38
C GLU A 233 39.69 -8.53 14.32
N LEU A 234 39.24 -9.27 13.32
CA LEU A 234 39.67 -10.65 13.05
C LEU A 234 41.03 -10.73 12.37
N ARG A 235 41.35 -9.78 11.48
CA ARG A 235 42.60 -9.82 10.72
C ARG A 235 43.84 -9.68 11.61
N THR A 236 43.79 -8.82 12.60
CA THR A 236 44.92 -8.54 13.50
C THR A 236 45.40 -9.77 14.26
N PRO A 237 44.56 -10.50 15.03
CA PRO A 237 44.99 -11.70 15.71
C PRO A 237 45.46 -12.82 14.78
N LEU A 238 44.80 -12.96 13.62
CA LEU A 238 45.21 -13.93 12.60
C LEU A 238 46.62 -13.63 12.07
N GLN A 239 47.00 -12.36 11.87
CA GLN A 239 48.35 -11.96 11.47
C GLN A 239 49.38 -12.26 12.57
N ILE A 240 49.01 -12.06 13.84
CA ILE A 240 49.88 -12.40 14.99
C ILE A 240 50.13 -13.91 15.02
N ILE A 241 49.08 -14.72 14.98
CA ILE A 241 49.18 -16.19 14.90
C ILE A 241 50.08 -16.63 13.73
N GLN A 242 49.83 -16.11 12.54
CA GLN A 242 50.63 -16.44 11.35
C GLN A 242 52.10 -16.06 11.54
N GLY A 243 52.38 -14.91 12.18
CA GLY A 243 53.73 -14.47 12.49
C GLY A 243 54.44 -15.45 13.43
N HIS A 244 53.79 -15.83 14.54
CA HIS A 244 54.34 -16.77 15.50
C HIS A 244 54.50 -18.18 14.98
N LEU A 245 53.56 -18.68 14.18
CA LEU A 245 53.71 -19.95 13.47
C LEU A 245 54.89 -19.94 12.49
N ASN A 246 55.13 -18.81 11.81
CA ASN A 246 56.33 -18.66 10.95
C ASN A 246 57.63 -18.66 11.77
N LEU A 247 57.64 -18.03 13.00
CA LEU A 247 58.77 -18.09 13.90
C LEU A 247 59.04 -19.53 14.38
N ILE A 248 58.01 -20.26 14.76
CA ILE A 248 58.12 -21.69 15.12
C ILE A 248 58.69 -22.51 13.98
N ASN A 249 58.18 -22.32 12.76
CA ASN A 249 58.65 -23.05 11.59
C ASN A 249 60.13 -22.77 11.31
N ARG A 250 60.59 -21.55 11.51
CA ARG A 250 61.97 -21.12 11.18
C ARG A 250 62.99 -21.42 12.29
N TRP A 251 62.59 -21.25 13.53
CA TRP A 251 63.52 -21.29 14.69
C TRP A 251 63.12 -22.25 15.78
N GLY A 252 61.85 -22.65 15.90
CA GLY A 252 61.30 -23.44 17.02
C GLY A 252 62.00 -24.80 17.22
N LYS A 253 62.57 -25.40 16.15
CA LYS A 253 63.36 -26.65 16.29
C LYS A 253 64.73 -26.44 16.91
N LYS A 254 65.22 -25.18 17.00
CA LYS A 254 66.56 -24.84 17.48
C LYS A 254 66.54 -24.14 18.84
N ASP A 255 65.38 -23.53 19.15
CA ASP A 255 65.21 -22.74 20.38
C ASP A 255 63.86 -23.05 21.03
N ALA A 256 63.91 -23.76 22.15
CA ALA A 256 62.71 -24.16 22.88
C ALA A 256 61.95 -22.99 23.47
N ALA A 257 62.62 -21.88 23.82
CA ALA A 257 61.99 -20.69 24.41
C ALA A 257 61.13 -19.99 23.32
N ILE A 258 61.65 -19.85 22.12
CA ILE A 258 60.89 -19.30 20.98
C ILE A 258 59.66 -20.19 20.64
N LEU A 259 59.80 -21.51 20.76
CA LEU A 259 58.70 -22.44 20.53
C LEU A 259 57.60 -22.24 21.57
N GLU A 260 57.94 -22.24 22.85
CA GLU A 260 57.01 -22.12 23.97
C GLU A 260 56.29 -20.74 23.97
N GLU A 261 57.03 -19.66 23.87
CA GLU A 261 56.46 -18.28 23.77
C GLU A 261 55.52 -18.12 22.55
N SER A 262 55.95 -18.62 21.40
CA SER A 262 55.12 -18.48 20.18
C SER A 262 53.88 -19.36 20.21
N LEU A 263 53.89 -20.52 20.84
CA LEU A 263 52.72 -21.34 21.09
C LEU A 263 51.73 -20.68 22.03
N ASP A 264 52.24 -20.16 23.15
CA ASP A 264 51.39 -19.46 24.15
C ASP A 264 50.69 -18.28 23.52
N ILE A 265 51.40 -17.39 22.83
CA ILE A 265 50.79 -16.23 22.14
C ILE A 265 49.77 -16.70 21.06
N SER A 266 50.05 -17.77 20.31
CA SER A 266 49.11 -18.26 19.34
C SER A 266 47.86 -18.82 19.96
N LEU A 267 47.94 -19.50 21.10
CA LEU A 267 46.79 -20.01 21.87
C LEU A 267 45.95 -18.88 22.48
N GLU A 268 46.62 -17.86 23.00
CA GLU A 268 45.95 -16.67 23.54
C GLU A 268 45.15 -15.95 22.46
N GLU A 269 45.74 -15.70 21.29
CA GLU A 269 45.05 -15.07 20.18
C GLU A 269 43.93 -15.93 19.59
N MET A 270 44.05 -17.26 19.58
CA MET A 270 42.98 -18.19 19.22
C MET A 270 41.79 -18.06 20.17
N THR A 271 42.04 -18.02 21.47
CA THR A 271 41.01 -17.83 22.51
C THR A 271 40.31 -16.48 22.32
N ARG A 272 41.07 -15.45 21.98
CA ARG A 272 40.53 -14.11 21.66
C ARG A 272 39.63 -14.12 20.41
N ILE A 273 40.03 -14.80 19.34
CA ILE A 273 39.20 -14.94 18.12
C ILE A 273 37.90 -15.68 18.43
N THR A 274 37.98 -16.78 19.18
CA THR A 274 36.80 -17.57 19.57
C THR A 274 35.79 -16.70 20.32
N LYS A 275 36.24 -15.95 21.32
CA LYS A 275 35.41 -15.00 22.07
C LYS A 275 34.80 -13.94 21.17
N LEU A 276 35.59 -13.37 20.24
CA LEU A 276 35.10 -12.36 19.31
C LEU A 276 33.98 -12.92 18.39
N VAL A 277 34.14 -14.15 17.87
CA VAL A 277 33.12 -14.81 17.04
C VAL A 277 31.84 -15.06 17.84
N GLU A 278 31.93 -15.51 19.08
CA GLU A 278 30.76 -15.69 19.95
C GLU A 278 30.02 -14.37 20.20
N GLU A 279 30.77 -13.29 20.47
CA GLU A 279 30.22 -11.94 20.62
C GLU A 279 29.52 -11.44 19.35
N LEU A 280 30.09 -11.68 18.18
CA LEU A 280 29.47 -11.34 16.88
C LEU A 280 28.18 -12.13 16.63
N LEU A 281 28.16 -13.43 16.95
CA LEU A 281 26.97 -14.28 16.80
C LEU A 281 25.81 -13.81 17.70
N LEU A 282 26.12 -13.36 18.91
CA LEU A 282 25.09 -12.78 19.80
C LEU A 282 24.44 -11.53 19.23
N LEU A 283 25.22 -10.66 18.58
CA LEU A 283 24.70 -9.44 17.96
C LEU A 283 23.83 -9.71 16.73
N THR A 284 23.98 -10.85 16.06
CA THR A 284 23.21 -11.23 14.87
C THR A 284 21.91 -11.96 15.20
N LYS A 285 21.70 -12.43 16.45
CA LYS A 285 20.46 -13.10 16.84
C LYS A 285 19.28 -12.12 16.82
N ASP A 286 18.27 -12.43 15.99
CA ASP A 286 17.03 -11.66 15.86
C ASP A 286 16.08 -11.87 17.04
N ASN A 287 15.29 -10.84 17.36
CA ASN A 287 14.25 -10.85 18.41
C ASN A 287 13.22 -11.99 18.27
N ASN A 288 12.99 -12.47 17.04
CA ASN A 288 11.99 -13.50 16.75
C ASN A 288 12.46 -14.93 16.89
N ASN A 289 13.79 -15.18 16.88
CA ASN A 289 14.37 -16.53 16.99
C ASN A 289 15.08 -16.78 18.33
N SER A 290 15.04 -15.84 19.27
CA SER A 290 15.78 -15.91 20.54
C SER A 290 15.15 -16.84 21.60
N ARG A 291 14.21 -17.73 21.22
CA ARG A 291 13.58 -18.68 22.15
C ARG A 291 14.39 -19.95 22.42
N ASP A 292 15.65 -20.01 22.03
CA ASP A 292 16.52 -21.15 22.35
C ASP A 292 17.03 -21.17 23.79
N GLY A 293 16.86 -20.07 24.58
CA GLY A 293 17.09 -20.05 26.02
C GLY A 293 15.79 -20.24 26.78
N GLU A 294 15.77 -21.06 27.81
CA GLU A 294 14.63 -21.18 28.72
C GLU A 294 14.48 -19.87 29.52
N ILE A 295 13.46 -19.06 29.16
CA ILE A 295 13.10 -17.89 29.96
C ILE A 295 12.59 -18.39 31.32
N GLU A 296 13.36 -18.16 32.35
CA GLU A 296 13.01 -18.53 33.71
C GLU A 296 12.84 -17.31 34.62
N ASN A 297 12.38 -17.54 35.82
CA ASN A 297 12.22 -16.50 36.82
C ASN A 297 13.50 -16.40 37.64
N VAL A 298 14.37 -15.45 37.31
CA VAL A 298 15.69 -15.27 37.92
C VAL A 298 15.58 -14.34 39.12
N GLU A 299 16.07 -14.79 40.31
CA GLU A 299 16.21 -13.95 41.50
C GLU A 299 17.52 -13.16 41.40
N ILE A 300 17.41 -11.84 41.15
CA ILE A 300 18.49 -10.95 40.77
C ILE A 300 19.53 -10.83 41.86
N ASN A 301 19.12 -10.66 43.16
CA ASN A 301 20.05 -10.47 44.25
C ASN A 301 20.92 -11.71 44.48
N GLN A 302 20.32 -12.90 44.35
CA GLN A 302 21.05 -14.16 44.50
C GLN A 302 22.06 -14.35 43.37
N GLU A 303 21.65 -14.01 42.13
CA GLU A 303 22.53 -14.17 40.96
C GLU A 303 23.71 -13.19 41.04
N ILE A 304 23.46 -11.92 41.37
CA ILE A 304 24.51 -10.90 41.57
C ILE A 304 25.46 -11.32 42.68
N ALA A 305 24.94 -11.76 43.84
CA ALA A 305 25.78 -12.20 44.98
C ALA A 305 26.64 -13.41 44.61
N SER A 306 26.09 -14.39 43.87
CA SER A 306 26.85 -15.54 43.39
C SER A 306 28.00 -15.13 42.48
N ARG A 307 27.73 -14.20 41.55
CA ARG A 307 28.73 -13.71 40.60
C ARG A 307 29.84 -12.89 41.31
N ILE A 308 29.48 -12.00 42.22
CA ILE A 308 30.44 -11.25 43.03
C ILE A 308 31.34 -12.19 43.80
N LYS A 309 30.78 -13.23 44.41
CA LYS A 309 31.58 -14.23 45.17
C LYS A 309 32.62 -14.93 44.27
N SER A 310 32.24 -15.30 43.04
CA SER A 310 33.17 -15.92 42.10
C SER A 310 34.28 -14.94 41.67
N LEU A 311 33.88 -13.69 41.33
CA LEU A 311 34.84 -12.65 40.93
C LEU A 311 35.80 -12.24 42.04
N SER A 312 35.32 -12.14 43.29
CA SER A 312 36.19 -11.83 44.46
C SER A 312 37.25 -12.89 44.73
N GLN A 313 36.99 -14.16 44.33
CA GLN A 313 37.98 -15.23 44.43
C GLN A 313 39.06 -15.13 43.34
N LEU A 314 38.68 -14.69 42.15
CA LEU A 314 39.59 -14.55 41.01
C LEU A 314 40.39 -13.24 41.06
N HIS A 315 39.78 -12.17 41.56
CA HIS A 315 40.34 -10.82 41.64
C HIS A 315 40.35 -10.33 43.08
N SER A 316 41.21 -10.91 43.89
CA SER A 316 41.34 -10.62 45.33
C SER A 316 41.83 -9.21 45.63
N ASP A 317 42.33 -8.49 44.67
CA ASP A 317 42.76 -7.11 44.71
C ASP A 317 41.65 -6.08 44.50
N TYR A 318 40.44 -6.54 44.11
CA TYR A 318 39.22 -5.71 43.96
C TYR A 318 38.30 -5.85 45.15
N THR A 319 37.70 -4.73 45.58
CA THR A 319 36.65 -4.68 46.59
C THR A 319 35.29 -4.54 45.90
N PHE A 320 34.42 -5.50 46.14
CA PHE A 320 33.03 -5.47 45.61
C PHE A 320 32.08 -5.18 46.78
N GLU A 321 31.35 -4.06 46.72
CA GLU A 321 30.27 -3.74 47.64
C GLU A 321 28.92 -4.03 46.98
N PHE A 322 28.08 -4.81 47.67
CA PHE A 322 26.74 -5.13 47.15
C PHE A 322 25.67 -4.67 48.14
N ASP A 323 24.90 -3.65 47.76
CA ASP A 323 23.74 -3.13 48.47
C ASP A 323 22.46 -3.70 47.85
N ALA A 324 22.04 -4.84 48.37
CA ALA A 324 20.89 -5.57 47.88
C ALA A 324 19.58 -5.00 48.43
N PHE A 325 18.57 -4.86 47.57
CA PHE A 325 17.22 -4.55 48.03
C PHE A 325 16.74 -5.64 49.02
N PRO A 326 16.08 -5.27 50.14
CA PRO A 326 15.81 -6.21 51.26
C PRO A 326 14.86 -7.37 50.94
N LYS A 327 14.18 -7.34 49.78
CA LYS A 327 13.24 -8.39 49.34
C LYS A 327 13.74 -9.04 48.07
N PRO A 328 13.38 -10.31 47.80
CA PRO A 328 13.71 -10.97 46.56
C PRO A 328 13.17 -10.18 45.36
N LEU A 329 14.02 -9.96 44.36
CA LEU A 329 13.68 -9.31 43.12
C LEU A 329 13.76 -10.33 41.98
N ASN A 330 12.65 -10.57 41.31
CA ASN A 330 12.56 -11.58 40.25
C ASN A 330 12.25 -10.92 38.90
N ILE A 331 12.99 -11.30 37.86
CA ILE A 331 12.69 -10.95 36.45
C ILE A 331 12.59 -12.21 35.63
N ARG A 332 11.80 -12.14 34.53
CA ARG A 332 11.71 -13.20 33.57
C ARG A 332 12.73 -12.98 32.43
N ILE A 333 13.83 -13.71 32.50
CA ILE A 333 14.97 -13.58 31.59
C ILE A 333 15.66 -14.95 31.43
N ASP A 334 16.36 -15.15 30.33
CA ASP A 334 17.34 -16.22 30.23
C ASP A 334 18.50 -15.96 31.22
N ARG A 335 18.74 -16.89 32.15
CA ARG A 335 19.78 -16.76 33.18
C ARG A 335 21.18 -16.52 32.59
N TYR A 336 21.51 -17.23 31.52
CA TYR A 336 22.80 -17.07 30.84
C TYR A 336 22.97 -15.66 30.24
N GLN A 337 21.93 -15.11 29.62
CA GLN A 337 21.96 -13.74 29.14
C GLN A 337 22.09 -12.73 30.27
N PHE A 338 21.40 -12.94 31.40
CA PHE A 338 21.49 -12.07 32.54
C PHE A 338 22.92 -12.10 33.16
N GLU A 339 23.49 -13.27 33.32
CA GLU A 339 24.88 -13.44 33.78
C GLU A 339 25.86 -12.76 32.85
N GLN A 340 25.71 -12.94 31.56
CA GLN A 340 26.57 -12.34 30.52
C GLN A 340 26.51 -10.81 30.57
N MET A 341 25.31 -10.24 30.69
CA MET A 341 25.13 -8.80 30.89
C MET A 341 25.84 -8.28 32.09
N LEU A 342 25.70 -8.95 33.26
CA LEU A 342 26.39 -8.57 34.48
C LEU A 342 27.93 -8.62 34.35
N ILE A 343 28.44 -9.69 33.76
CA ILE A 343 29.89 -9.85 33.52
C ILE A 343 30.43 -8.70 32.67
N ILE A 344 29.72 -8.32 31.61
CA ILE A 344 30.13 -7.21 30.73
C ILE A 344 30.29 -5.91 31.52
N PHE A 345 29.33 -5.56 32.36
CA PHE A 345 29.42 -4.31 33.16
C PHE A 345 30.48 -4.38 34.24
N ILE A 346 30.60 -5.50 34.94
CA ILE A 346 31.60 -5.66 35.99
C ILE A 346 33.02 -5.70 35.39
N ASP A 347 33.23 -6.41 34.29
CA ASP A 347 34.51 -6.42 33.57
C ASP A 347 34.91 -5.03 33.10
N ASN A 348 33.95 -4.24 32.58
CA ASN A 348 34.21 -2.86 32.22
C ASN A 348 34.58 -2.02 33.42
N ALA A 349 33.86 -2.13 34.53
CA ALA A 349 34.19 -1.43 35.78
C ALA A 349 35.61 -1.78 36.26
N MET A 350 35.99 -3.07 36.25
CA MET A 350 37.35 -3.50 36.61
C MET A 350 38.40 -2.96 35.63
N LYS A 351 38.16 -2.97 34.37
CA LYS A 351 39.12 -2.47 33.34
C LYS A 351 39.42 -0.99 33.47
N TYR A 352 38.44 -0.20 33.82
CA TYR A 352 38.56 1.25 33.83
C TYR A 352 38.82 1.83 35.25
N ASP A 353 38.60 1.05 36.34
CA ASP A 353 39.01 1.39 37.70
C ASP A 353 40.19 0.54 38.20
N GLN A 354 41.36 0.75 37.63
CA GLN A 354 42.59 0.05 38.06
C GLN A 354 43.28 0.68 39.26
N ILE A 355 42.85 1.89 39.70
CA ILE A 355 43.46 2.64 40.76
C ILE A 355 42.75 2.36 42.07
N ASN A 356 41.45 2.63 42.15
CA ASN A 356 40.66 2.46 43.37
C ASN A 356 40.28 1.01 43.62
N LYS A 357 40.10 0.25 42.52
CA LYS A 357 39.73 -1.18 42.54
C LYS A 357 38.51 -1.44 43.43
N TYR A 358 37.52 -0.54 43.32
CA TYR A 358 36.30 -0.56 44.11
C TYR A 358 35.06 -0.47 43.21
N ILE A 359 34.23 -1.48 43.28
CA ILE A 359 33.03 -1.57 42.46
C ILE A 359 31.82 -1.70 43.35
N GLN A 360 30.88 -0.77 43.22
CA GLN A 360 29.63 -0.77 43.95
C GLN A 360 28.49 -1.25 43.08
N ILE A 361 27.70 -2.20 43.57
CA ILE A 361 26.52 -2.72 42.89
C ILE A 361 25.31 -2.52 43.80
N GLN A 362 24.25 -1.91 43.30
CA GLN A 362 23.03 -1.67 44.06
C GLN A 362 21.81 -2.17 43.32
N THR A 363 20.85 -2.77 44.05
CA THR A 363 19.54 -3.10 43.48
C THR A 363 18.43 -2.29 44.16
N LYS A 364 17.48 -1.77 43.38
CA LYS A 364 16.39 -0.93 43.88
C LYS A 364 15.07 -1.33 43.24
N LEU A 365 13.98 -1.14 43.98
CA LEU A 365 12.62 -1.29 43.44
C LEU A 365 11.87 0.04 43.58
N ARG A 366 11.53 0.67 42.45
CA ARG A 366 10.71 1.89 42.43
C ARG A 366 9.55 1.72 41.44
N ASN A 367 8.33 2.05 41.86
CA ASN A 367 7.13 2.02 40.97
C ASN A 367 6.95 0.68 40.23
N LYS A 368 7.29 -0.45 40.87
CA LYS A 368 7.30 -1.79 40.27
C LYS A 368 8.40 -2.03 39.22
N GLN A 369 9.29 -1.11 39.01
CA GLN A 369 10.47 -1.27 38.17
C GLN A 369 11.67 -1.64 39.02
N ILE A 370 12.40 -2.65 38.59
CA ILE A 370 13.62 -3.12 39.21
C ILE A 370 14.78 -2.39 38.51
N SER A 371 15.66 -1.76 39.30
CA SER A 371 16.88 -1.17 38.78
C SER A 371 18.12 -1.80 39.40
N ILE A 372 19.14 -2.02 38.58
CA ILE A 372 20.46 -2.47 38.93
C ILE A 372 21.42 -1.34 38.59
N GLU A 373 22.17 -0.84 39.57
CA GLU A 373 23.15 0.23 39.37
C GLU A 373 24.55 -0.36 39.67
N ILE A 374 25.47 -0.19 38.70
CA ILE A 374 26.88 -0.64 38.82
C ILE A 374 27.77 0.58 38.68
N THR A 375 28.52 0.90 39.72
CA THR A 375 29.36 2.10 39.82
C THR A 375 30.81 1.73 39.98
N ASP A 376 31.66 2.30 39.13
CA ASP A 376 33.12 2.32 39.29
C ASP A 376 33.64 3.74 39.57
N HIS A 377 34.84 3.83 40.15
CA HIS A 377 35.51 5.09 40.42
C HIS A 377 36.77 5.26 39.54
N GLY A 378 36.64 4.86 38.31
CA GLY A 378 37.69 4.85 37.30
C GLY A 378 37.87 6.18 36.58
N VAL A 379 38.32 6.09 35.35
CA VAL A 379 38.66 7.26 34.51
C VAL A 379 37.46 8.10 34.06
N GLY A 380 36.24 7.55 34.19
CA GLY A 380 35.02 8.21 33.71
C GLY A 380 34.92 8.27 32.18
N ILE A 381 33.81 8.77 31.70
CA ILE A 381 33.48 8.88 30.27
C ILE A 381 33.17 10.34 29.92
N PRO A 382 33.81 10.94 28.90
CA PRO A 382 33.47 12.27 28.42
C PRO A 382 32.01 12.34 27.97
N LYS A 383 31.36 13.49 28.21
CA LYS A 383 29.92 13.66 27.86
C LYS A 383 29.64 13.47 26.38
N GLU A 384 30.59 13.85 25.52
CA GLU A 384 30.52 13.69 24.07
C GLU A 384 30.55 12.23 23.61
N ASP A 385 31.10 11.33 24.41
CA ASP A 385 31.25 9.91 24.10
C ASP A 385 30.06 9.07 24.63
N ILE A 386 29.28 9.57 25.60
CA ILE A 386 28.22 8.80 26.28
C ILE A 386 27.18 8.24 25.29
N GLU A 387 26.84 8.97 24.24
CA GLU A 387 25.88 8.50 23.23
C GLU A 387 26.45 7.33 22.40
N PHE A 388 27.77 7.27 22.22
CA PHE A 388 28.42 6.33 21.32
C PHE A 388 28.98 5.07 22.01
N ILE A 389 29.08 5.04 23.33
CA ILE A 389 29.70 3.90 24.05
C ILE A 389 28.97 2.57 23.85
N PHE A 390 27.71 2.61 23.38
CA PHE A 390 26.90 1.43 23.05
C PHE A 390 26.98 1.05 21.57
N ASP A 391 27.68 1.85 20.76
CA ASP A 391 27.89 1.51 19.37
C ASP A 391 28.90 0.36 19.25
N ARG A 392 28.71 -0.48 18.24
CA ARG A 392 29.58 -1.63 18.00
C ARG A 392 30.99 -1.15 17.67
N PHE A 393 32.00 -1.78 18.29
CA PHE A 393 33.44 -1.46 18.12
C PHE A 393 33.84 -0.05 18.57
N TYR A 394 32.93 0.72 19.17
CA TYR A 394 33.25 2.05 19.69
C TYR A 394 34.16 1.99 20.93
N ARG A 395 35.09 2.91 21.01
CA ARG A 395 36.09 3.00 22.05
C ARG A 395 36.52 4.45 22.24
N VAL A 396 36.35 4.97 23.47
CA VAL A 396 36.76 6.34 23.86
C VAL A 396 38.26 6.58 23.60
N ASP A 397 39.11 5.60 23.93
CA ASP A 397 40.57 5.66 23.69
C ASP A 397 41.06 4.39 23.00
N LYS A 398 41.38 4.50 21.70
CA LYS A 398 41.86 3.39 20.87
C LYS A 398 43.21 2.84 21.26
N SER A 399 44.05 3.64 21.94
CA SER A 399 45.42 3.25 22.29
C SER A 399 45.46 2.50 23.64
N ARG A 400 44.75 2.99 24.64
CA ARG A 400 44.68 2.41 25.98
C ARG A 400 43.91 1.11 26.01
N SER A 401 42.84 1.05 25.31
CA SER A 401 41.93 -0.11 25.32
C SER A 401 42.47 -1.32 24.52
N ARG A 402 43.44 -1.16 23.60
CA ARG A 402 44.18 -2.30 23.01
C ARG A 402 45.02 -3.05 24.04
N LYS A 403 45.65 -2.33 24.94
CA LYS A 403 46.45 -2.95 26.04
C LYS A 403 45.57 -3.68 27.08
N LEU A 404 44.32 -3.26 27.23
CA LEU A 404 43.34 -3.83 28.17
C LEU A 404 42.41 -4.90 27.50
N GLY A 405 42.66 -5.29 26.27
CA GLY A 405 42.02 -6.46 25.61
C GLY A 405 40.54 -6.34 25.29
N GLY A 406 39.96 -5.14 25.09
CA GLY A 406 38.55 -4.96 24.75
C GLY A 406 38.33 -4.78 23.27
N ASN A 407 37.32 -5.47 22.69
CA ASN A 407 36.94 -5.38 21.25
C ASN A 407 35.88 -4.31 20.97
N GLY A 408 35.36 -3.60 22.00
CA GLY A 408 34.28 -2.61 21.83
C GLY A 408 32.92 -3.19 21.54
N LEU A 409 32.69 -4.49 21.73
CA LEU A 409 31.41 -5.16 21.54
C LEU A 409 30.62 -5.36 22.83
N GLY A 410 31.27 -5.43 23.97
CA GLY A 410 30.62 -5.79 25.25
C GLY A 410 29.41 -4.91 25.56
N LEU A 411 29.57 -3.58 25.59
CA LEU A 411 28.44 -2.69 25.92
C LEU A 411 27.31 -2.74 24.92
N SER A 412 27.60 -2.94 23.63
CA SER A 412 26.55 -3.12 22.59
C SER A 412 25.79 -4.45 22.77
N ILE A 413 26.46 -5.52 23.19
CA ILE A 413 25.85 -6.81 23.57
C ILE A 413 24.97 -6.63 24.81
N ALA A 414 25.48 -5.99 25.86
CA ALA A 414 24.72 -5.75 27.10
C ALA A 414 23.44 -4.93 26.80
N LYS A 415 23.53 -3.87 25.99
CA LYS A 415 22.39 -3.08 25.58
C LYS A 415 21.38 -3.95 24.80
N LYS A 416 21.82 -4.78 23.86
CA LYS A 416 20.97 -5.70 23.11
C LYS A 416 20.23 -6.69 24.02
N ILE A 417 20.91 -7.28 25.01
CA ILE A 417 20.30 -8.18 26.00
C ILE A 417 19.22 -7.44 26.81
N ILE A 418 19.51 -6.22 27.27
CA ILE A 418 18.55 -5.40 28.01
C ILE A 418 17.30 -5.09 27.16
N GLU A 419 17.48 -4.63 25.94
CA GLU A 419 16.40 -4.30 25.01
C GLU A 419 15.55 -5.53 24.64
N LEU A 420 16.16 -6.70 24.43
CA LEU A 420 15.46 -7.96 24.17
C LEU A 420 14.55 -8.38 25.33
N ASN A 421 14.88 -7.96 26.55
CA ASN A 421 14.10 -8.24 27.76
C ASN A 421 13.25 -7.03 28.21
N ASN A 422 12.95 -6.08 27.29
CA ASN A 422 12.14 -4.87 27.53
C ASN A 422 12.71 -3.97 28.64
N GLY A 423 14.02 -4.02 28.91
CA GLY A 423 14.71 -3.16 29.83
C GLY A 423 15.23 -1.89 29.14
N THR A 424 15.70 -0.96 29.96
CA THR A 424 16.35 0.28 29.52
C THR A 424 17.68 0.44 30.26
N ILE A 425 18.64 1.11 29.63
CA ILE A 425 19.94 1.44 30.21
C ILE A 425 20.17 2.94 30.17
N HIS A 426 20.74 3.45 31.29
CA HIS A 426 21.17 4.84 31.40
C HIS A 426 22.60 4.87 31.99
N VAL A 427 23.38 5.88 31.57
CA VAL A 427 24.75 6.07 32.04
C VAL A 427 24.89 7.47 32.63
N ASP A 428 25.48 7.54 33.80
CA ASP A 428 25.91 8.78 34.43
C ASP A 428 27.40 8.69 34.72
N SER A 429 28.19 9.65 34.26
CA SER A 429 29.64 9.61 34.39
C SER A 429 30.26 10.99 34.45
N GLU A 430 31.31 11.12 35.28
CA GLU A 430 32.13 12.31 35.34
C GLU A 430 33.61 11.92 35.21
N VAL A 431 34.29 12.55 34.24
CA VAL A 431 35.70 12.26 33.92
C VAL A 431 36.58 12.39 35.15
N GLY A 432 37.35 11.35 35.44
CA GLY A 432 38.27 11.27 36.57
C GLY A 432 37.60 11.00 37.93
N LYS A 433 36.29 10.74 37.98
CA LYS A 433 35.59 10.50 39.25
C LYS A 433 34.86 9.16 39.31
N TYR A 434 33.90 8.94 38.39
CA TYR A 434 33.06 7.73 38.39
C TYR A 434 32.37 7.47 37.09
N THR A 435 31.92 6.21 36.91
CA THR A 435 30.89 5.82 35.91
C THR A 435 29.84 4.95 36.59
N THR A 436 28.57 5.26 36.39
CA THR A 436 27.43 4.48 36.87
C THR A 436 26.59 4.01 35.70
N PHE A 437 26.45 2.71 35.51
CA PHE A 437 25.49 2.11 34.62
C PHE A 437 24.23 1.75 35.39
N LYS A 438 23.07 2.27 34.94
CA LYS A 438 21.78 1.99 35.55
C LYS A 438 20.92 1.24 34.57
N ILE A 439 20.59 0.00 34.89
CA ILE A 439 19.75 -0.92 34.11
C ILE A 439 18.38 -0.99 34.76
N THR A 440 17.30 -0.91 34.01
CA THR A 440 15.93 -0.94 34.56
C THR A 440 15.09 -1.94 33.77
N PHE A 441 14.42 -2.82 34.52
CA PHE A 441 13.49 -3.82 34.01
C PHE A 441 12.07 -3.62 34.55
#